data_4b4237417b4c9da935882eaba56a0889
#
_entry.id   4b4237417b4c9da935882eaba56a0889
#
_cell.length_a   1.000
_cell.length_b   1.000
_cell.length_c   1.000
_cell.angle_alpha   90.00
_cell.angle_beta   90.00
_cell.angle_gamma   90.00
#
_symmetry.space_group_name_H-M   'P 1'
#
loop_
_entity.id
_entity.type
_entity.pdbx_description
1 polymer ?
#
loop_
_entity_poly.entity_id
_entity_poly.type
_entity_poly.pdbx_seq_one_letter_code
_entity_poly.pdbx_strand_id
1 'polypeptide(L)'
;MQLVLLAAGHGRRFGGLKQLVPVGSGGEALMDYTARDALAAGFDGVILIVREEIQNELLDHIGHFWPTDLSVVPVVQGPIAGTAQAVESARPFIDGPFGVANADDLYGEKAIAILASELRKGAAGEHVLVGYRLADTIITDDTVTRGISETGGDGYLSRIVENQVRRLAAGGFEATPLAGPGAGEWRRLSGDELVSMNLWGFAESMLDEIDDALDLFDPETAPHEENKPPELLLPDVVGIAVGAGRALIRVAPSASRCIGLTHPGDLPLVRQLVAEGLTG
;
A
#
# COMPACT_ATOMS: atom_id res chain seq x y z
N MET A 1 -13.52 1.06 -13.44
CA MET A 1 -13.01 0.90 -12.06
C MET A 1 -11.55 1.33 -12.03
N GLN A 2 -11.18 2.22 -11.12
CA GLN A 2 -9.89 2.90 -11.13
C GLN A 2 -8.98 2.37 -10.00
N LEU A 3 -7.66 2.39 -10.24
CA LEU A 3 -6.64 2.12 -9.23
C LEU A 3 -5.91 3.43 -8.90
N VAL A 4 -5.93 3.85 -7.64
CA VAL A 4 -5.09 4.94 -7.13
C VAL A 4 -3.71 4.34 -6.81
N LEU A 5 -2.69 4.77 -7.55
CA LEU A 5 -1.31 4.28 -7.39
C LEU A 5 -0.44 5.35 -6.74
N LEU A 6 0.06 5.06 -5.54
CA LEU A 6 0.79 6.01 -4.71
C LEU A 6 2.27 6.04 -5.09
N ALA A 7 2.68 7.03 -5.88
CA ALA A 7 4.04 7.20 -6.39
C ALA A 7 4.77 8.46 -5.87
N ALA A 8 4.17 9.21 -4.94
CA ALA A 8 4.73 10.46 -4.42
C ALA A 8 5.87 10.28 -3.38
N GLY A 9 6.18 9.05 -2.97
CA GLY A 9 7.22 8.77 -1.98
C GLY A 9 8.60 9.30 -2.38
N HIS A 10 9.35 9.85 -1.41
CA HIS A 10 10.63 10.53 -1.66
C HIS A 10 11.80 9.62 -2.04
N GLY A 11 11.74 8.32 -1.76
CA GLY A 11 12.80 7.36 -2.12
C GLY A 11 14.21 7.74 -1.63
N ARG A 12 14.35 8.53 -0.54
CA ARG A 12 15.61 9.15 -0.07
C ARG A 12 16.79 8.17 0.03
N ARG A 13 16.51 6.89 0.34
CA ARG A 13 17.53 5.86 0.50
C ARG A 13 18.12 5.36 -0.82
N PHE A 14 17.43 5.60 -1.94
CA PHE A 14 17.82 5.13 -3.28
C PHE A 14 18.66 6.19 -4.06
N GLY A 15 18.78 7.41 -3.55
CA GLY A 15 19.53 8.49 -4.24
C GLY A 15 18.92 8.92 -5.58
N GLY A 16 17.66 8.52 -5.86
CA GLY A 16 16.93 8.79 -7.09
C GLY A 16 15.47 8.39 -7.00
N LEU A 17 14.80 8.27 -8.14
CA LEU A 17 13.40 7.86 -8.21
C LEU A 17 13.27 6.35 -7.95
N LYS A 18 12.97 5.99 -6.71
CA LYS A 18 12.75 4.61 -6.28
C LYS A 18 11.70 3.90 -7.14
N GLN A 19 10.66 4.64 -7.54
CA GLN A 19 9.55 4.15 -8.35
C GLN A 19 9.97 3.66 -9.74
N LEU A 20 11.09 4.17 -10.27
CA LEU A 20 11.63 3.83 -11.59
C LEU A 20 12.86 2.91 -11.53
N VAL A 21 13.17 2.34 -10.38
CA VAL A 21 14.30 1.40 -10.26
C VAL A 21 14.02 0.15 -11.10
N PRO A 22 14.88 -0.18 -12.09
CA PRO A 22 14.64 -1.33 -12.96
C PRO A 22 14.79 -2.63 -12.20
N VAL A 23 13.76 -3.45 -12.20
CA VAL A 23 13.73 -4.80 -11.59
C VAL A 23 13.57 -5.89 -12.61
N GLY A 24 12.87 -5.63 -13.72
CA GLY A 24 12.70 -6.55 -14.83
C GLY A 24 13.86 -6.53 -15.82
N SER A 25 13.98 -7.58 -16.64
CA SER A 25 15.04 -7.73 -17.64
C SER A 25 14.93 -6.77 -18.82
N GLY A 26 13.74 -6.22 -19.07
CA GLY A 26 13.47 -5.21 -20.09
C GLY A 26 13.60 -3.77 -19.57
N GLY A 27 13.88 -3.59 -18.27
CA GLY A 27 13.95 -2.28 -17.63
C GLY A 27 12.69 -1.90 -16.85
N GLU A 28 11.76 -2.84 -16.70
CA GLU A 28 10.51 -2.64 -15.99
C GLU A 28 10.75 -2.34 -14.50
N ALA A 29 10.01 -1.39 -13.97
CA ALA A 29 9.89 -1.08 -12.55
C ALA A 29 8.76 -1.90 -11.87
N LEU A 30 8.68 -1.89 -10.55
CA LEU A 30 7.63 -2.62 -9.82
C LEU A 30 6.22 -2.16 -10.22
N MET A 31 6.02 -0.86 -10.39
CA MET A 31 4.72 -0.31 -10.78
C MET A 31 4.22 -0.79 -12.15
N ASP A 32 5.13 -1.20 -13.05
CA ASP A 32 4.75 -1.67 -14.39
C ASP A 32 4.06 -3.04 -14.33
N TYR A 33 4.48 -3.89 -13.40
CA TYR A 33 3.81 -5.15 -13.10
C TYR A 33 2.42 -4.90 -12.52
N THR A 34 2.32 -4.00 -11.53
CA THR A 34 1.03 -3.62 -10.94
C THR A 34 0.06 -3.05 -11.97
N ALA A 35 0.54 -2.23 -12.92
CA ALA A 35 -0.28 -1.68 -13.99
C ALA A 35 -0.81 -2.77 -14.96
N ARG A 36 0.04 -3.73 -15.35
CA ARG A 36 -0.37 -4.88 -16.18
C ARG A 36 -1.38 -5.76 -15.46
N ASP A 37 -1.12 -6.08 -14.19
CA ASP A 37 -2.00 -6.90 -13.37
C ASP A 37 -3.36 -6.20 -13.15
N ALA A 38 -3.36 -4.88 -12.98
CA ALA A 38 -4.57 -4.07 -12.85
C ALA A 38 -5.42 -4.13 -14.13
N LEU A 39 -4.82 -3.92 -15.28
CA LEU A 39 -5.53 -4.03 -16.58
C LEU A 39 -6.10 -5.44 -16.76
N ALA A 40 -5.31 -6.48 -16.50
CA ALA A 40 -5.75 -7.88 -16.60
C ALA A 40 -6.89 -8.20 -15.63
N ALA A 41 -6.90 -7.59 -14.44
CA ALA A 41 -7.96 -7.72 -13.45
C ALA A 41 -9.22 -6.87 -13.79
N GLY A 42 -9.16 -6.03 -14.84
CA GLY A 42 -10.28 -5.22 -15.34
C GLY A 42 -10.41 -3.86 -14.68
N PHE A 43 -9.30 -3.29 -14.17
CA PHE A 43 -9.20 -1.85 -13.99
C PHE A 43 -9.01 -1.21 -15.37
N ASP A 44 -9.67 -0.08 -15.60
CA ASP A 44 -9.66 0.66 -16.87
C ASP A 44 -8.86 1.97 -16.78
N GLY A 45 -8.43 2.35 -15.57
CA GLY A 45 -7.64 3.55 -15.34
C GLY A 45 -6.83 3.51 -14.05
N VAL A 46 -5.73 4.25 -14.08
CA VAL A 46 -4.88 4.54 -12.93
C VAL A 46 -4.88 6.03 -12.66
N ILE A 47 -5.20 6.40 -11.41
CA ILE A 47 -4.94 7.73 -10.89
C ILE A 47 -3.57 7.67 -10.21
N LEU A 48 -2.57 8.27 -10.85
CA LEU A 48 -1.19 8.20 -10.40
C LEU A 48 -0.86 9.40 -9.50
N ILE A 49 -0.71 9.14 -8.20
CA ILE A 49 -0.36 10.20 -7.25
C ILE A 49 1.14 10.44 -7.27
N VAL A 50 1.54 11.65 -7.62
CA VAL A 50 2.93 12.02 -7.84
C VAL A 50 3.31 13.29 -7.07
N ARG A 51 4.60 13.57 -6.97
CA ARG A 51 5.13 14.91 -6.69
C ARG A 51 5.38 15.64 -8.01
N GLU A 52 5.20 16.94 -8.01
CA GLU A 52 5.37 17.78 -9.21
C GLU A 52 6.75 17.56 -9.86
N GLU A 53 7.82 17.47 -9.04
CA GLU A 53 9.20 17.40 -9.51
C GLU A 53 9.52 16.11 -10.28
N ILE A 54 8.75 15.03 -10.06
CA ILE A 54 9.01 13.72 -10.68
C ILE A 54 7.97 13.30 -11.71
N GLN A 55 6.92 14.11 -11.90
CA GLN A 55 5.78 13.76 -12.75
C GLN A 55 6.21 13.46 -14.19
N ASN A 56 7.04 14.31 -14.79
CA ASN A 56 7.44 14.13 -16.18
C ASN A 56 8.25 12.84 -16.38
N GLU A 57 9.19 12.53 -15.48
CA GLU A 57 10.01 11.32 -15.57
C GLU A 57 9.13 10.05 -15.43
N LEU A 58 8.12 10.09 -14.53
CA LEU A 58 7.17 8.99 -14.38
C LEU A 58 6.32 8.83 -15.64
N LEU A 59 5.81 9.90 -16.22
CA LEU A 59 4.98 9.84 -17.43
C LEU A 59 5.78 9.38 -18.66
N ASP A 60 7.03 9.79 -18.78
CA ASP A 60 7.93 9.32 -19.85
C ASP A 60 8.17 7.81 -19.73
N HIS A 61 8.42 7.31 -18.51
CA HIS A 61 8.57 5.88 -18.26
C HIS A 61 7.28 5.11 -18.59
N ILE A 62 6.13 5.59 -18.10
CA ILE A 62 4.80 4.99 -18.35
C ILE A 62 4.53 4.88 -19.85
N GLY A 63 4.85 5.91 -20.62
CA GLY A 63 4.70 5.90 -22.08
C GLY A 63 5.50 4.80 -22.79
N HIS A 64 6.53 4.23 -22.16
CA HIS A 64 7.33 3.14 -22.70
C HIS A 64 6.89 1.74 -22.21
N PHE A 65 6.40 1.64 -20.97
CA PHE A 65 6.23 0.34 -20.30
C PHE A 65 4.77 -0.07 -20.07
N TRP A 66 3.85 0.91 -20.00
CA TRP A 66 2.46 0.57 -19.65
C TRP A 66 1.60 0.26 -20.86
N PRO A 67 0.58 -0.61 -20.68
CA PRO A 67 -0.38 -0.88 -21.73
C PRO A 67 -1.12 0.40 -22.17
N THR A 68 -1.25 0.60 -23.49
CA THR A 68 -1.92 1.77 -24.07
C THR A 68 -3.42 1.84 -23.78
N ASP A 69 -4.02 0.70 -23.45
CA ASP A 69 -5.44 0.59 -23.10
C ASP A 69 -5.75 0.96 -21.65
N LEU A 70 -4.72 1.17 -20.83
CA LEU A 70 -4.86 1.62 -19.44
C LEU A 70 -4.75 3.14 -19.40
N SER A 71 -5.86 3.83 -19.09
CA SER A 71 -5.83 5.29 -18.95
C SER A 71 -5.04 5.72 -17.71
N VAL A 72 -4.27 6.81 -17.81
CA VAL A 72 -3.47 7.32 -16.68
C VAL A 72 -3.77 8.80 -16.45
N VAL A 73 -4.15 9.14 -15.22
CA VAL A 73 -4.37 10.51 -14.78
C VAL A 73 -3.36 10.85 -13.70
N PRO A 74 -2.33 11.65 -13.99
CA PRO A 74 -1.38 12.11 -12.98
C PRO A 74 -2.02 13.17 -12.09
N VAL A 75 -1.84 13.03 -10.76
CA VAL A 75 -2.35 13.96 -9.76
C VAL A 75 -1.24 14.30 -8.77
N VAL A 76 -1.00 15.58 -8.59
CA VAL A 76 -0.01 16.04 -7.61
C VAL A 76 -0.57 15.90 -6.20
N GLN A 77 0.16 15.23 -5.32
CA GLN A 77 -0.22 15.07 -3.92
C GLN A 77 -0.34 16.43 -3.23
N GLY A 78 -1.36 16.58 -2.39
CA GLY A 78 -1.54 17.75 -1.54
C GLY A 78 -0.41 17.94 -0.50
N PRO A 79 -0.46 19.03 0.27
CA PRO A 79 0.67 19.49 1.09
C PRO A 79 0.94 18.65 2.33
N ILE A 80 -0.04 17.90 2.84
CA ILE A 80 0.14 17.05 4.02
C ILE A 80 0.85 15.77 3.61
N ALA A 81 1.88 15.36 4.36
CA ALA A 81 2.56 14.11 4.09
C ALA A 81 1.70 12.91 4.51
N GLY A 82 1.90 11.76 3.85
CA GLY A 82 1.27 10.50 4.19
C GLY A 82 0.31 9.96 3.12
N THR A 83 -0.06 8.70 3.30
CA THR A 83 -0.85 7.96 2.31
C THR A 83 -2.33 8.35 2.31
N ALA A 84 -2.86 8.89 3.42
CA ALA A 84 -4.23 9.41 3.47
C ALA A 84 -4.40 10.63 2.55
N GLN A 85 -3.51 11.64 2.68
CA GLN A 85 -3.53 12.81 1.79
C GLN A 85 -3.32 12.43 0.33
N ALA A 86 -2.47 11.44 0.06
CA ALA A 86 -2.25 10.95 -1.29
C ALA A 86 -3.55 10.42 -1.91
N VAL A 87 -4.33 9.62 -1.16
CA VAL A 87 -5.64 9.11 -1.61
C VAL A 87 -6.65 10.24 -1.78
N GLU A 88 -6.72 11.20 -0.82
CA GLU A 88 -7.62 12.34 -0.91
C GLU A 88 -7.37 13.20 -2.16
N SER A 89 -6.10 13.34 -2.55
CA SER A 89 -5.75 14.07 -3.79
C SER A 89 -6.39 13.45 -5.04
N ALA A 90 -6.76 12.17 -5.01
CA ALA A 90 -7.44 11.50 -6.12
C ALA A 90 -8.95 11.79 -6.18
N ARG A 91 -9.59 12.29 -5.10
CA ARG A 91 -11.04 12.47 -4.98
C ARG A 91 -11.72 13.08 -6.22
N PRO A 92 -11.21 14.16 -6.85
CA PRO A 92 -11.89 14.77 -8.01
C PRO A 92 -11.97 13.87 -9.25
N PHE A 93 -11.19 12.77 -9.27
CA PHE A 93 -11.04 11.86 -10.41
C PHE A 93 -11.64 10.48 -10.14
N ILE A 94 -12.10 10.22 -8.92
CA ILE A 94 -12.72 8.94 -8.53
C ILE A 94 -14.20 8.99 -8.92
N ASP A 95 -14.65 7.93 -9.60
CA ASP A 95 -16.03 7.69 -9.99
C ASP A 95 -16.38 6.23 -9.63
N GLY A 96 -16.98 6.04 -8.47
CA GLY A 96 -17.34 4.74 -7.92
C GLY A 96 -16.25 4.05 -7.10
N PRO A 97 -16.40 2.75 -6.83
CA PRO A 97 -15.44 1.97 -6.04
C PRO A 97 -14.07 1.94 -6.71
N PHE A 98 -13.00 2.08 -5.90
CA PHE A 98 -11.64 2.20 -6.39
C PHE A 98 -10.65 1.36 -5.58
N GLY A 99 -9.55 0.99 -6.22
CA GLY A 99 -8.41 0.35 -5.56
C GLY A 99 -7.35 1.36 -5.13
N VAL A 100 -6.55 1.01 -4.13
CA VAL A 100 -5.34 1.76 -3.72
C VAL A 100 -4.17 0.81 -3.63
N ALA A 101 -3.01 1.20 -4.17
CA ALA A 101 -1.77 0.45 -4.13
C ALA A 101 -0.56 1.38 -4.08
N ASN A 102 0.56 0.92 -3.54
CA ASN A 102 1.84 1.62 -3.59
C ASN A 102 2.56 1.33 -4.93
N ALA A 103 3.25 2.30 -5.48
CA ALA A 103 4.01 2.14 -6.73
C ALA A 103 5.35 1.38 -6.54
N ASP A 104 5.80 1.21 -5.31
CA ASP A 104 7.07 0.59 -4.95
C ASP A 104 6.94 -0.81 -4.34
N ASP A 105 5.73 -1.38 -4.40
CA ASP A 105 5.40 -2.73 -4.00
C ASP A 105 4.94 -3.58 -5.20
N LEU A 106 5.35 -4.83 -5.22
CA LEU A 106 4.89 -5.86 -6.15
C LEU A 106 3.89 -6.77 -5.43
N TYR A 107 2.64 -6.68 -5.82
CA TYR A 107 1.52 -7.33 -5.13
C TYR A 107 1.22 -8.74 -5.62
N GLY A 108 1.57 -9.01 -6.89
CA GLY A 108 1.22 -10.24 -7.58
C GLY A 108 -0.18 -10.21 -8.22
N GLU A 109 -0.27 -10.86 -9.40
CA GLU A 109 -1.48 -10.88 -10.23
C GLU A 109 -2.72 -11.34 -9.45
N LYS A 110 -2.58 -12.40 -8.64
CA LYS A 110 -3.71 -12.95 -7.87
C LYS A 110 -4.25 -11.98 -6.83
N ALA A 111 -3.38 -11.20 -6.18
CA ALA A 111 -3.81 -10.24 -5.18
C ALA A 111 -4.58 -9.06 -5.82
N ILE A 112 -4.12 -8.57 -6.97
CA ILE A 112 -4.83 -7.54 -7.73
C ILE A 112 -6.17 -8.08 -8.26
N ALA A 113 -6.21 -9.35 -8.70
CA ALA A 113 -7.45 -10.01 -9.11
C ALA A 113 -8.44 -10.18 -7.95
N ILE A 114 -7.96 -10.53 -6.74
CA ILE A 114 -8.77 -10.56 -5.51
C ILE A 114 -9.36 -9.18 -5.24
N LEU A 115 -8.54 -8.13 -5.22
CA LEU A 115 -8.98 -6.76 -5.03
C LEU A 115 -10.12 -6.38 -6.00
N ALA A 116 -9.89 -6.59 -7.29
CA ALA A 116 -10.88 -6.28 -8.33
C ALA A 116 -12.17 -7.10 -8.18
N SER A 117 -12.05 -8.39 -7.79
CA SER A 117 -13.20 -9.26 -7.56
C SER A 117 -14.03 -8.79 -6.36
N GLU A 118 -13.38 -8.43 -5.26
CA GLU A 118 -14.07 -7.95 -4.04
C GLU A 118 -14.74 -6.59 -4.28
N LEU A 119 -14.08 -5.66 -4.98
CA LEU A 119 -14.68 -4.37 -5.35
C LEU A 119 -15.94 -4.52 -6.20
N ARG A 120 -15.98 -5.52 -7.11
CA ARG A 120 -17.19 -5.78 -7.92
C ARG A 120 -18.32 -6.44 -7.14
N LYS A 121 -18.01 -7.19 -6.08
CA LYS A 121 -18.99 -7.90 -5.25
C LYS A 121 -19.51 -7.04 -4.11
N GLY A 122 -18.71 -6.04 -3.69
CA GLY A 122 -18.96 -5.28 -2.49
C GLY A 122 -20.36 -4.69 -2.43
N ALA A 123 -21.02 -4.83 -1.29
CA ALA A 123 -22.22 -4.09 -0.99
C ALA A 123 -21.90 -2.59 -0.89
N ALA A 124 -22.90 -1.75 -1.13
CA ALA A 124 -22.73 -0.31 -1.01
C ALA A 124 -22.16 0.04 0.39
N GLY A 125 -20.98 0.68 0.42
CA GLY A 125 -20.30 1.06 1.65
C GLY A 125 -19.37 0.01 2.27
N GLU A 126 -19.24 -1.19 1.70
CA GLU A 126 -18.21 -2.14 2.12
C GLU A 126 -16.85 -1.79 1.47
N HIS A 127 -15.80 -1.97 2.27
CA HIS A 127 -14.43 -1.82 1.85
C HIS A 127 -13.69 -3.15 1.96
N VAL A 128 -12.51 -3.27 1.36
CA VAL A 128 -11.69 -4.46 1.43
C VAL A 128 -10.21 -4.14 1.70
N LEU A 129 -9.59 -4.97 2.54
CA LEU A 129 -8.15 -5.08 2.68
C LEU A 129 -7.72 -6.39 2.05
N VAL A 130 -6.83 -6.36 1.06
CA VAL A 130 -6.12 -7.57 0.65
C VAL A 130 -4.99 -7.80 1.62
N GLY A 131 -5.16 -8.81 2.48
CA GLY A 131 -4.22 -9.16 3.54
C GLY A 131 -3.19 -10.19 3.08
N TYR A 132 -1.93 -10.00 3.44
CA TYR A 132 -0.84 -10.94 3.17
C TYR A 132 -0.38 -11.61 4.46
N ARG A 133 0.11 -12.84 4.37
CA ARG A 133 0.80 -13.44 5.53
C ARG A 133 2.08 -12.65 5.80
N LEU A 134 2.34 -12.34 7.05
CA LEU A 134 3.53 -11.59 7.47
C LEU A 134 4.82 -12.20 6.89
N ALA A 135 4.96 -13.53 6.96
CA ALA A 135 6.13 -14.24 6.45
C ALA A 135 6.38 -14.04 4.94
N ASP A 136 5.33 -13.76 4.17
CA ASP A 136 5.38 -13.56 2.72
C ASP A 136 5.61 -12.08 2.31
N THR A 137 5.80 -11.19 3.30
CA THR A 137 6.09 -9.76 3.09
C THR A 137 7.46 -9.32 3.58
N ILE A 138 8.22 -10.20 4.22
CA ILE A 138 9.55 -9.88 4.77
C ILE A 138 10.59 -10.70 4.04
N ILE A 139 11.34 -10.03 3.16
CA ILE A 139 12.37 -10.65 2.32
C ILE A 139 13.79 -10.40 2.84
N THR A 140 13.98 -9.51 3.80
CA THR A 140 15.27 -9.13 4.38
C THR A 140 15.30 -9.36 5.89
N ASP A 141 16.49 -9.29 6.49
CA ASP A 141 16.68 -9.35 7.94
C ASP A 141 16.53 -7.98 8.62
N ASP A 142 16.31 -6.92 7.83
CA ASP A 142 16.09 -5.57 8.35
C ASP A 142 14.72 -5.45 9.03
N THR A 143 14.62 -4.49 9.95
CA THR A 143 13.35 -4.11 10.56
C THR A 143 12.49 -3.36 9.52
N VAL A 144 11.25 -3.81 9.35
CA VAL A 144 10.27 -3.23 8.42
C VAL A 144 9.01 -2.79 9.19
N THR A 145 8.23 -1.89 8.59
CA THR A 145 6.93 -1.50 9.11
C THR A 145 5.82 -2.29 8.45
N ARG A 146 4.86 -2.83 9.25
CA ARG A 146 3.69 -3.58 8.77
C ARG A 146 2.46 -3.25 9.59
N GLY A 147 1.35 -3.00 8.91
CA GLY A 147 0.02 -2.91 9.53
C GLY A 147 -0.50 -4.30 9.88
N ILE A 148 -0.31 -4.73 11.13
CA ILE A 148 -0.84 -6.03 11.57
C ILE A 148 -2.34 -5.90 11.75
N SER A 149 -3.11 -6.75 11.05
CA SER A 149 -4.56 -6.76 11.05
C SER A 149 -5.12 -7.90 11.92
N GLU A 150 -6.15 -7.58 12.68
CA GLU A 150 -6.94 -8.54 13.45
C GLU A 150 -8.36 -8.60 12.84
N THR A 151 -8.90 -9.79 12.68
CA THR A 151 -10.24 -10.00 12.11
C THR A 151 -11.18 -10.62 13.15
N GLY A 152 -12.45 -10.21 13.10
CA GLY A 152 -13.51 -10.90 13.78
C GLY A 152 -13.80 -12.29 13.18
N GLY A 153 -14.63 -13.09 13.86
CA GLY A 153 -15.05 -14.41 13.36
C GLY A 153 -15.89 -14.35 12.07
N ASP A 154 -16.32 -13.17 11.67
CA ASP A 154 -17.08 -12.85 10.46
C ASP A 154 -16.17 -12.48 9.25
N GLY A 155 -14.86 -12.40 9.46
CA GLY A 155 -13.88 -12.05 8.42
C GLY A 155 -13.72 -10.55 8.17
N TYR A 156 -14.31 -9.71 9.01
CA TYR A 156 -14.12 -8.27 8.95
C TYR A 156 -12.99 -7.78 9.86
N LEU A 157 -12.33 -6.71 9.45
CA LEU A 157 -11.27 -6.06 10.21
C LEU A 157 -11.84 -5.51 11.53
N SER A 158 -11.31 -5.98 12.64
CA SER A 158 -11.63 -5.47 13.97
C SER A 158 -10.60 -4.46 14.48
N ARG A 159 -9.35 -4.61 14.00
CA ARG A 159 -8.23 -3.74 14.38
C ARG A 159 -7.11 -3.81 13.36
N ILE A 160 -6.44 -2.68 13.15
CA ILE A 160 -5.17 -2.62 12.43
C ILE A 160 -4.21 -1.71 13.20
N VAL A 161 -2.95 -2.12 13.29
CA VAL A 161 -1.91 -1.35 14.00
C VAL A 161 -0.61 -1.43 13.23
N GLU A 162 -0.02 -0.29 12.94
CA GLU A 162 1.32 -0.20 12.37
C GLU A 162 2.37 -0.63 13.39
N ASN A 163 3.21 -1.59 13.01
CA ASN A 163 4.23 -2.17 13.85
C ASN A 163 5.60 -2.14 13.17
N GLN A 164 6.64 -1.92 13.94
CA GLN A 164 7.97 -2.39 13.54
C GLN A 164 8.00 -3.91 13.68
N VAL A 165 8.49 -4.58 12.66
CA VAL A 165 8.60 -6.05 12.62
C VAL A 165 10.00 -6.44 12.19
N ARG A 166 10.57 -7.45 12.85
CA ARG A 166 11.85 -8.03 12.45
C ARG A 166 11.82 -9.56 12.51
N ARG A 167 12.65 -10.17 11.67
CA ARG A 167 12.90 -11.61 11.69
C ARG A 167 13.84 -11.95 12.86
N LEU A 168 13.61 -13.08 13.49
CA LEU A 168 14.49 -13.61 14.54
C LEU A 168 15.47 -14.63 13.97
N ALA A 169 16.73 -14.58 14.40
CA ALA A 169 17.75 -15.54 14.00
C ALA A 169 17.38 -17.01 14.35
N ALA A 170 16.61 -17.20 15.42
CA ALA A 170 16.10 -18.51 15.83
C ALA A 170 14.82 -18.95 15.09
N GLY A 171 14.39 -18.20 14.08
CA GLY A 171 13.13 -18.38 13.35
C GLY A 171 11.95 -17.66 13.99
N GLY A 172 10.93 -17.36 13.15
CA GLY A 172 9.78 -16.56 13.53
C GLY A 172 10.06 -15.04 13.47
N PHE A 173 9.15 -14.29 14.02
CA PHE A 173 9.17 -12.84 13.97
C PHE A 173 8.88 -12.25 15.34
N GLU A 174 9.20 -10.98 15.52
CA GLU A 174 8.70 -10.19 16.64
C GLU A 174 8.31 -8.78 16.16
N ALA A 175 7.35 -8.19 16.84
CA ALA A 175 6.80 -6.89 16.49
C ALA A 175 6.57 -6.03 17.72
N THR A 176 6.64 -4.71 17.51
CA THR A 176 6.24 -3.69 18.48
C THR A 176 5.44 -2.60 17.77
N PRO A 177 4.32 -2.10 18.35
CA PRO A 177 3.59 -0.98 17.78
C PRO A 177 4.49 0.25 17.60
N LEU A 178 4.29 1.01 16.53
CA LEU A 178 5.00 2.27 16.29
C LEU A 178 4.63 3.34 17.32
N ALA A 179 3.37 3.33 17.76
CA ALA A 179 2.86 4.28 18.74
C ALA A 179 1.75 3.66 19.60
N GLY A 180 1.38 4.35 20.68
CA GLY A 180 0.27 3.95 21.53
C GLY A 180 0.62 2.83 22.52
N PRO A 181 -0.40 2.12 23.04
CA PRO A 181 -0.21 1.05 24.03
C PRO A 181 0.67 -0.09 23.51
N GLY A 182 1.71 -0.45 24.28
CA GLY A 182 2.66 -1.50 23.93
C GLY A 182 3.82 -1.04 23.05
N ALA A 183 3.92 0.24 22.69
CA ALA A 183 5.07 0.76 21.94
C ALA A 183 6.39 0.52 22.71
N GLY A 184 7.38 -0.06 22.03
CA GLY A 184 8.64 -0.48 22.62
C GLY A 184 8.63 -1.88 23.25
N GLU A 185 7.46 -2.50 23.41
CA GLU A 185 7.33 -3.87 23.90
C GLU A 185 7.26 -4.87 22.72
N TRP A 186 8.31 -5.67 22.55
CA TRP A 186 8.39 -6.64 21.47
C TRP A 186 7.62 -7.92 21.82
N ARG A 187 6.68 -8.31 20.96
CA ARG A 187 5.93 -9.56 21.08
C ARG A 187 6.28 -10.52 19.95
N ARG A 188 6.33 -11.81 20.24
CA ARG A 188 6.56 -12.85 19.22
C ARG A 188 5.36 -13.01 18.31
N LEU A 189 5.66 -13.28 17.03
CA LEU A 189 4.70 -13.58 15.98
C LEU A 189 5.09 -14.90 15.30
N SER A 190 4.08 -15.60 14.78
CA SER A 190 4.26 -16.86 14.04
C SER A 190 4.73 -16.62 12.61
N GLY A 191 4.29 -15.52 11.99
CA GLY A 191 4.40 -15.22 10.57
C GLY A 191 3.13 -15.52 9.77
N ASP A 192 2.11 -16.10 10.41
CA ASP A 192 0.80 -16.37 9.80
C ASP A 192 -0.18 -15.21 9.96
N GLU A 193 0.17 -14.21 10.76
CA GLU A 193 -0.62 -13.01 10.93
C GLU A 193 -0.84 -12.32 9.58
N LEU A 194 -2.07 -11.84 9.35
CA LEU A 194 -2.38 -11.05 8.18
C LEU A 194 -1.92 -9.61 8.38
N VAL A 195 -1.27 -9.08 7.37
CA VAL A 195 -0.76 -7.69 7.37
C VAL A 195 -1.23 -6.92 6.16
N SER A 196 -1.37 -5.62 6.33
CA SER A 196 -1.57 -4.66 5.26
C SER A 196 -0.24 -4.35 4.57
N MET A 197 -0.30 -4.33 3.24
CA MET A 197 0.72 -3.78 2.34
C MET A 197 0.14 -2.62 1.53
N ASN A 198 -0.84 -1.90 2.09
CA ASN A 198 -1.58 -0.82 1.42
C ASN A 198 -2.28 -1.24 0.11
N LEU A 199 -2.71 -2.50 0.02
CA LEU A 199 -3.59 -2.93 -1.06
C LEU A 199 -5.04 -2.92 -0.57
N TRP A 200 -5.74 -1.83 -0.89
CA TRP A 200 -7.09 -1.56 -0.41
C TRP A 200 -8.09 -1.45 -1.55
N GLY A 201 -9.32 -1.81 -1.27
CA GLY A 201 -10.48 -1.48 -2.10
C GLY A 201 -11.49 -0.70 -1.29
N PHE A 202 -11.88 0.44 -1.81
CA PHE A 202 -12.78 1.36 -1.12
C PHE A 202 -14.04 1.65 -1.92
N ALA A 203 -15.17 1.76 -1.21
CA ALA A 203 -16.29 2.55 -1.68
C ALA A 203 -15.96 4.03 -1.49
N GLU A 204 -16.63 4.92 -2.24
CA GLU A 204 -16.38 6.38 -2.17
C GLU A 204 -16.53 6.95 -0.75
N SER A 205 -17.37 6.34 0.09
CA SER A 205 -17.56 6.78 1.48
C SER A 205 -16.30 6.80 2.34
N MET A 206 -15.23 6.06 1.95
CA MET A 206 -13.95 6.16 2.64
C MET A 206 -13.26 7.51 2.43
N LEU A 207 -13.54 8.20 1.35
CA LEU A 207 -13.01 9.53 1.11
C LEU A 207 -13.53 10.54 2.17
N ASP A 208 -14.76 10.39 2.62
CA ASP A 208 -15.31 11.26 3.68
C ASP A 208 -14.61 11.01 5.02
N GLU A 209 -14.29 9.75 5.34
CA GLU A 209 -13.51 9.41 6.52
C GLU A 209 -12.07 9.95 6.45
N ILE A 210 -11.48 9.97 5.25
CA ILE A 210 -10.14 10.54 5.02
C ILE A 210 -10.17 12.05 5.16
N ASP A 211 -11.17 12.73 4.58
CA ASP A 211 -11.35 14.18 4.65
C ASP A 211 -11.53 14.65 6.11
N ASP A 212 -12.44 14.01 6.84
CA ASP A 212 -12.66 14.25 8.26
C ASP A 212 -11.37 14.08 9.08
N ALA A 213 -10.56 13.06 8.77
CA ALA A 213 -9.30 12.81 9.46
C ALA A 213 -8.23 13.85 9.11
N LEU A 214 -8.19 14.34 7.88
CA LEU A 214 -7.29 15.41 7.44
C LEU A 214 -7.64 16.75 8.08
N ASP A 215 -8.93 17.06 8.23
CA ASP A 215 -9.41 18.27 8.90
C ASP A 215 -9.04 18.31 10.39
N LEU A 216 -8.93 17.13 11.02
CA LEU A 216 -8.53 16.97 12.42
C LEU A 216 -7.01 16.80 12.62
N PHE A 217 -6.26 16.59 11.53
CA PHE A 217 -4.83 16.34 11.60
C PHE A 217 -4.05 17.62 11.89
N ASP A 218 -3.38 17.65 13.03
CA ASP A 218 -2.50 18.75 13.42
C ASP A 218 -1.03 18.33 13.30
N PRO A 219 -0.31 18.83 12.27
CA PRO A 219 1.10 18.51 12.08
C PRO A 219 2.02 18.94 13.24
N GLU A 220 1.60 19.92 14.06
CA GLU A 220 2.41 20.39 15.18
C GLU A 220 2.38 19.43 16.38
N THR A 221 1.32 18.66 16.51
CA THR A 221 1.12 17.73 17.63
C THR A 221 1.18 16.26 17.23
N ALA A 222 1.15 15.96 15.92
CA ALA A 222 1.18 14.59 15.42
C ALA A 222 2.51 13.88 15.75
N PRO A 223 2.49 12.63 16.21
CA PRO A 223 3.70 11.84 16.42
C PRO A 223 4.49 11.69 15.12
N HIS A 224 5.79 11.93 15.17
CA HIS A 224 6.67 11.76 14.03
C HIS A 224 8.07 11.31 14.44
N GLU A 225 8.79 10.69 13.51
CA GLU A 225 10.21 10.36 13.68
C GLU A 225 11.05 11.63 13.54
N GLU A 226 12.16 11.69 14.28
CA GLU A 226 13.13 12.79 14.16
C GLU A 226 13.58 12.94 12.69
N ASN A 227 13.53 14.17 12.17
CA ASN A 227 13.85 14.51 10.77
C ASN A 227 12.88 14.01 9.68
N LYS A 228 11.68 13.57 10.05
CA LYS A 228 10.59 13.33 9.10
C LYS A 228 9.42 14.26 9.41
N PRO A 229 8.72 14.78 8.37
CA PRO A 229 7.47 15.49 8.63
C PRO A 229 6.45 14.52 9.25
N PRO A 230 5.52 14.99 10.06
CA PRO A 230 4.41 14.19 10.51
C PRO A 230 3.56 13.75 9.30
N GLU A 231 3.11 12.51 9.32
CA GLU A 231 2.38 11.88 8.23
C GLU A 231 1.04 11.34 8.73
N LEU A 232 -0.03 11.55 7.97
CA LEU A 232 -1.30 10.86 8.19
C LEU A 232 -1.34 9.60 7.32
N LEU A 233 -1.24 8.44 7.95
CA LEU A 233 -1.21 7.17 7.25
C LEU A 233 -2.63 6.63 7.03
N LEU A 234 -2.88 6.07 5.85
CA LEU A 234 -4.16 5.48 5.49
C LEU A 234 -4.61 4.36 6.47
N PRO A 235 -3.73 3.45 6.92
CA PRO A 235 -4.11 2.46 7.93
C PRO A 235 -4.59 3.06 9.25
N ASP A 236 -4.06 4.23 9.67
CA ASP A 236 -4.50 4.89 10.90
C ASP A 236 -5.92 5.43 10.74
N VAL A 237 -6.22 6.09 9.61
CA VAL A 237 -7.58 6.56 9.30
C VAL A 237 -8.58 5.40 9.26
N VAL A 238 -8.23 4.32 8.55
CA VAL A 238 -9.05 3.10 8.50
C VAL A 238 -9.25 2.52 9.90
N GLY A 239 -8.19 2.43 10.71
CA GLY A 239 -8.27 1.93 12.08
C GLY A 239 -9.21 2.75 12.97
N ILE A 240 -9.19 4.07 12.83
CA ILE A 240 -10.10 4.99 13.55
C ILE A 240 -11.56 4.77 13.09
N ALA A 241 -11.80 4.71 11.78
CA ALA A 241 -13.12 4.52 11.21
C ALA A 241 -13.74 3.17 11.61
N VAL A 242 -12.96 2.08 11.57
CA VAL A 242 -13.35 0.74 12.04
C VAL A 242 -13.66 0.75 13.54
N GLY A 243 -12.76 1.30 14.36
CA GLY A 243 -12.94 1.37 15.81
C GLY A 243 -14.18 2.19 16.24
N ALA A 244 -14.58 3.16 15.43
CA ALA A 244 -15.79 3.96 15.63
C ALA A 244 -17.06 3.34 15.01
N GLY A 245 -16.95 2.20 14.32
CA GLY A 245 -18.07 1.53 13.64
C GLY A 245 -18.58 2.28 12.40
N ARG A 246 -17.76 3.16 11.80
CA ARG A 246 -18.11 3.94 10.61
C ARG A 246 -17.68 3.28 9.31
N ALA A 247 -16.71 2.37 9.36
CA ALA A 247 -16.26 1.60 8.20
C ALA A 247 -16.32 0.10 8.45
N LEU A 248 -16.78 -0.65 7.45
CA LEU A 248 -16.81 -2.11 7.43
C LEU A 248 -15.81 -2.60 6.39
N ILE A 249 -14.72 -3.19 6.85
CA ILE A 249 -13.59 -3.62 5.99
C ILE A 249 -13.55 -5.15 5.97
N ARG A 250 -13.84 -5.77 4.83
CA ARG A 250 -13.60 -7.20 4.64
C ARG A 250 -12.11 -7.46 4.48
N VAL A 251 -11.57 -8.44 5.16
CA VAL A 251 -10.18 -8.89 4.96
C VAL A 251 -10.19 -10.08 4.00
N ALA A 252 -9.61 -9.89 2.82
CA ALA A 252 -9.47 -10.92 1.79
C ALA A 252 -8.01 -11.42 1.77
N PRO A 253 -7.73 -12.64 2.29
CA PRO A 253 -6.36 -13.13 2.33
C PRO A 253 -5.84 -13.46 0.93
N SER A 254 -4.60 -13.04 0.63
CA SER A 254 -3.86 -13.41 -0.57
C SER A 254 -2.80 -14.47 -0.24
N ALA A 255 -2.66 -15.45 -1.14
CA ALA A 255 -1.56 -16.40 -1.12
C ALA A 255 -0.30 -15.91 -1.88
N SER A 256 -0.39 -14.75 -2.53
CA SER A 256 0.75 -14.11 -3.19
C SER A 256 1.77 -13.60 -2.17
N ARG A 257 3.01 -13.46 -2.61
CA ARG A 257 3.99 -12.64 -1.90
C ARG A 257 3.79 -11.18 -2.26
N CYS A 258 4.00 -10.30 -1.29
CA CYS A 258 4.13 -8.88 -1.56
C CYS A 258 5.58 -8.45 -1.27
N ILE A 259 6.22 -7.87 -2.27
CA ILE A 259 7.64 -7.55 -2.24
C ILE A 259 7.81 -6.05 -2.46
N GLY A 260 8.24 -5.35 -1.43
CA GLY A 260 8.56 -3.93 -1.50
C GLY A 260 10.06 -3.67 -1.65
N LEU A 261 10.41 -2.65 -2.40
CA LEU A 261 11.77 -2.12 -2.45
C LEU A 261 11.94 -1.13 -1.29
N THR A 262 12.53 -1.57 -0.17
CA THR A 262 12.73 -0.70 1.01
C THR A 262 14.14 -0.13 1.04
N HIS A 263 15.14 -0.95 0.71
CA HIS A 263 16.55 -0.58 0.70
C HIS A 263 17.22 -0.92 -0.64
N PRO A 264 18.27 -0.21 -1.06
CA PRO A 264 19.01 -0.55 -2.27
C PRO A 264 19.59 -1.97 -2.26
N GLY A 265 19.88 -2.52 -1.07
CA GLY A 265 20.34 -3.89 -0.87
C GLY A 265 19.30 -4.97 -1.22
N ASP A 266 18.02 -4.62 -1.28
CA ASP A 266 16.93 -5.55 -1.63
C ASP A 266 16.91 -5.87 -3.14
N LEU A 267 17.48 -4.98 -3.96
CA LEU A 267 17.36 -5.01 -5.42
C LEU A 267 17.80 -6.33 -6.07
N PRO A 268 18.93 -6.96 -5.70
CA PRO A 268 19.33 -8.24 -6.28
C PRO A 268 18.28 -9.34 -6.04
N LEU A 269 17.74 -9.40 -4.82
CA LEU A 269 16.73 -10.40 -4.46
C LEU A 269 15.39 -10.11 -5.16
N VAL A 270 14.96 -8.85 -5.23
CA VAL A 270 13.74 -8.46 -5.94
C VAL A 270 13.84 -8.83 -7.42
N ARG A 271 14.97 -8.56 -8.08
CA ARG A 271 15.23 -8.96 -9.47
C ARG A 271 15.17 -10.47 -9.67
N GLN A 272 15.74 -11.23 -8.74
CA GLN A 272 15.66 -12.69 -8.79
C GLN A 272 14.20 -13.17 -8.69
N LEU A 273 13.43 -12.68 -7.72
CA LEU A 273 12.03 -13.07 -7.52
C LEU A 273 11.15 -12.71 -8.71
N VAL A 274 11.38 -11.54 -9.32
CA VAL A 274 10.72 -11.12 -10.55
C VAL A 274 11.06 -12.08 -11.72
N ALA A 275 12.34 -12.43 -11.89
CA ALA A 275 12.80 -13.33 -12.96
C ALA A 275 12.26 -14.76 -12.80
N GLU A 276 12.05 -15.22 -11.57
CA GLU A 276 11.50 -16.54 -11.24
C GLU A 276 9.97 -16.59 -11.37
N GLY A 277 9.32 -15.45 -11.64
CA GLY A 277 7.86 -15.35 -11.68
C GLY A 277 7.18 -15.62 -10.33
N LEU A 278 7.92 -15.48 -9.23
CA LEU A 278 7.42 -15.75 -7.86
C LEU A 278 6.54 -14.62 -7.31
N THR A 279 5.91 -13.90 -8.20
CA THR A 279 5.06 -12.73 -7.92
C THR A 279 3.57 -13.09 -8.00
N GLY A 280 3.24 -14.34 -8.28
CA GLY A 280 1.85 -14.77 -8.47
C GLY A 280 1.46 -16.01 -7.68
#